data_619dcc0f89036a646b8e4aa2fb5e6ba1
#
_entry.id   619dcc0f89036a646b8e4aa2fb5e6ba1
#
_cell.length_a   1.000
_cell.length_b   1.000
_cell.length_c   1.000
_cell.angle_alpha   90.00
_cell.angle_beta   90.00
_cell.angle_gamma   90.00
#
_symmetry.space_group_name_H-M   'P 1'
#
loop_
_entity.id
_entity.type
_entity.pdbx_description
1 polymer ?
#
loop_
_entity_poly.entity_id
_entity_poly.type
_entity_poly.pdbx_seq_one_letter_code
_entity_poly.pdbx_strand_id
1 'polypeptide(L)'
;MGHSHSPHSDEPPSPAALAARRRANLLLTWILVPLGLLAVIGMVLLWPSGDRTGITVSDPYATADGVTFETGKVQRVSEEDCPSSQALVDAGGTAQQCLVAYTVPNSGGTTIQVEVPPEVAKGGAVEAGDTIRYLNLEAIMQQGGGAPPYVFVDFVRSIPMAALTVLYAGVVIAVARWRGLRALVGLAGAYAVLAGFILPGLVEGKPPLLLGLIGSSVIMFGVLYFAHGFTARTSTALLGTLFGLSITACLAAWATDAAHLVGVDDENAYTLINSSDNISVSGIILCGLIISGLGVLNDVTITQSSAVWEMYELAPGASAKRLFSGAMRVGRDHIASTVYTIAFAYAGAALPVLILVSLYDRAFLDSITSGELAEEVIRTLVGSVGLVLAIPVTTAIAVLVVKAVGIKGIPRSADGAHAKHDDGGTPPAHATPAVGGVLDHAAPGVGGGGGGPPPPPPPPPGGGGGGAARPGAAGA
;
A
#
# COMPACT_ATOMS: atom_id res chain seq x y z
N MET A 1 -34.29 28.94 -20.36
CA MET A 1 -34.08 27.55 -20.81
C MET A 1 -34.40 26.64 -19.66
N GLY A 2 -35.60 26.05 -19.69
CA GLY A 2 -36.08 25.20 -18.61
C GLY A 2 -35.44 23.82 -18.68
N HIS A 3 -34.73 23.42 -17.62
CA HIS A 3 -34.34 22.05 -17.43
C HIS A 3 -35.57 21.22 -17.08
N SER A 4 -36.06 20.44 -18.04
CA SER A 4 -37.07 19.43 -17.76
C SER A 4 -36.41 18.31 -16.93
N HIS A 5 -36.68 18.29 -15.64
CA HIS A 5 -36.51 17.11 -14.83
C HIS A 5 -37.44 16.02 -15.33
N SER A 6 -36.92 14.99 -15.94
CA SER A 6 -37.68 13.78 -16.24
C SER A 6 -38.23 13.24 -14.91
N PRO A 7 -39.52 12.98 -14.78
CA PRO A 7 -40.07 12.43 -13.55
C PRO A 7 -39.47 11.02 -13.37
N HIS A 8 -38.87 10.78 -12.22
CA HIS A 8 -38.58 9.44 -11.76
C HIS A 8 -39.91 8.66 -11.75
N SER A 9 -40.07 7.73 -12.66
CA SER A 9 -41.21 6.83 -12.66
C SER A 9 -41.10 5.95 -11.40
N ASP A 10 -41.96 6.22 -10.42
CA ASP A 10 -42.17 5.40 -9.21
C ASP A 10 -42.86 4.04 -9.54
N GLU A 11 -42.67 3.52 -10.73
CA GLU A 11 -43.27 2.24 -11.12
C GLU A 11 -42.56 1.11 -10.39
N PRO A 12 -43.26 0.28 -9.63
CA PRO A 12 -42.65 -0.80 -8.87
C PRO A 12 -41.93 -1.80 -9.81
N PRO A 13 -40.76 -2.30 -9.44
CA PRO A 13 -39.98 -3.21 -10.29
C PRO A 13 -40.79 -4.46 -10.63
N SER A 14 -40.70 -4.91 -11.87
CA SER A 14 -41.47 -6.07 -12.35
C SER A 14 -41.13 -7.33 -11.50
N PRO A 15 -42.11 -8.25 -11.31
CA PRO A 15 -41.85 -9.48 -10.55
C PRO A 15 -40.65 -10.29 -11.05
N ALA A 16 -40.41 -10.26 -12.37
CA ALA A 16 -39.23 -10.92 -12.97
C ALA A 16 -37.90 -10.25 -12.56
N ALA A 17 -37.86 -8.91 -12.48
CA ALA A 17 -36.68 -8.17 -12.03
C ALA A 17 -36.43 -8.40 -10.54
N LEU A 18 -37.47 -8.47 -9.71
CA LEU A 18 -37.34 -8.84 -8.30
C LEU A 18 -36.83 -10.25 -8.10
N ALA A 19 -37.33 -11.21 -8.88
CA ALA A 19 -36.86 -12.60 -8.84
C ALA A 19 -35.39 -12.73 -9.27
N ALA A 20 -34.99 -12.06 -10.36
CA ALA A 20 -33.60 -12.04 -10.81
C ALA A 20 -32.65 -11.45 -9.78
N ARG A 21 -33.02 -10.32 -9.16
CA ARG A 21 -32.30 -9.68 -8.07
C ARG A 21 -32.14 -10.59 -6.85
N ARG A 22 -33.22 -11.26 -6.47
CA ARG A 22 -33.20 -12.22 -5.36
C ARG A 22 -32.26 -13.39 -5.65
N ARG A 23 -32.28 -13.93 -6.89
CA ARG A 23 -31.36 -15.02 -7.30
C ARG A 23 -29.91 -14.57 -7.26
N ALA A 24 -29.56 -13.40 -7.78
CA ALA A 24 -28.19 -12.90 -7.77
C ALA A 24 -27.68 -12.66 -6.33
N ASN A 25 -28.50 -12.05 -5.48
CA ASN A 25 -28.12 -11.87 -4.07
C ASN A 25 -28.00 -13.23 -3.35
N LEU A 26 -28.87 -14.19 -3.63
CA LEU A 26 -28.75 -15.53 -3.06
C LEU A 26 -27.47 -16.21 -3.52
N LEU A 27 -27.09 -16.15 -4.81
CA LEU A 27 -25.84 -16.73 -5.30
C LEU A 27 -24.62 -16.10 -4.62
N LEU A 28 -24.58 -14.76 -4.51
CA LEU A 28 -23.53 -14.05 -3.77
C LEU A 28 -23.45 -14.51 -2.30
N THR A 29 -24.59 -14.62 -1.63
CA THR A 29 -24.69 -15.08 -0.25
C THR A 29 -24.23 -16.54 -0.12
N TRP A 30 -24.67 -17.44 -1.01
CA TRP A 30 -24.27 -18.85 -1.00
C TRP A 30 -22.76 -19.06 -1.20
N ILE A 31 -22.08 -18.15 -1.88
CA ILE A 31 -20.63 -18.23 -2.06
C ILE A 31 -19.90 -17.53 -0.89
N LEU A 32 -20.31 -16.30 -0.56
CA LEU A 32 -19.57 -15.48 0.42
C LEU A 32 -19.78 -15.94 1.87
N VAL A 33 -20.96 -16.45 2.23
CA VAL A 33 -21.20 -16.93 3.60
C VAL A 33 -20.32 -18.13 3.93
N PRO A 34 -20.23 -19.20 3.11
CA PRO A 34 -19.27 -20.27 3.38
C PRO A 34 -17.82 -19.80 3.43
N LEU A 35 -17.39 -18.92 2.52
CA LEU A 35 -16.04 -18.37 2.54
C LEU A 35 -15.76 -17.55 3.79
N GLY A 36 -16.72 -16.72 4.23
CA GLY A 36 -16.62 -15.97 5.47
C GLY A 36 -16.58 -16.89 6.70
N LEU A 37 -17.42 -17.92 6.72
CA LEU A 37 -17.41 -18.93 7.79
C LEU A 37 -16.07 -19.68 7.83
N LEU A 38 -15.53 -20.09 6.67
CA LEU A 38 -14.22 -20.73 6.59
C LEU A 38 -13.11 -19.81 7.12
N ALA A 39 -13.15 -18.52 6.76
CA ALA A 39 -12.18 -17.54 7.27
C ALA A 39 -12.29 -17.39 8.79
N VAL A 40 -13.51 -17.28 9.36
CA VAL A 40 -13.71 -17.16 10.80
C VAL A 40 -13.33 -18.47 11.53
N ILE A 41 -13.74 -19.61 11.01
CA ILE A 41 -13.37 -20.92 11.59
C ILE A 41 -11.85 -21.09 11.53
N GLY A 42 -11.21 -20.80 10.40
CA GLY A 42 -9.76 -20.83 10.26
C GLY A 42 -9.06 -19.90 11.25
N MET A 43 -9.59 -18.69 11.45
CA MET A 43 -9.06 -17.75 12.43
C MET A 43 -9.18 -18.29 13.86
N VAL A 44 -10.30 -18.93 14.21
CA VAL A 44 -10.50 -19.54 15.55
C VAL A 44 -9.55 -20.72 15.74
N LEU A 45 -9.41 -21.61 14.74
CA LEU A 45 -8.54 -22.79 14.81
C LEU A 45 -7.05 -22.43 14.87
N LEU A 46 -6.66 -21.38 14.18
CA LEU A 46 -5.29 -20.88 14.17
C LEU A 46 -5.07 -19.72 15.14
N TRP A 47 -6.02 -19.46 16.05
CA TRP A 47 -5.86 -18.39 17.03
C TRP A 47 -4.62 -18.64 17.88
N PRO A 48 -3.73 -17.65 18.05
CA PRO A 48 -2.52 -17.81 18.84
C PRO A 48 -2.86 -18.13 20.31
N SER A 49 -2.15 -19.06 20.89
CA SER A 49 -2.32 -19.47 22.28
C SER A 49 -1.77 -18.45 23.28
N GLY A 50 -0.88 -17.56 22.81
CA GLY A 50 -0.11 -16.65 23.64
C GLY A 50 1.06 -17.32 24.36
N ASP A 51 1.32 -18.59 24.07
CA ASP A 51 2.46 -19.31 24.62
C ASP A 51 3.76 -18.79 23.98
N ARG A 52 4.60 -18.19 24.82
CA ARG A 52 5.93 -17.69 24.47
C ARG A 52 7.04 -18.52 25.11
N THR A 53 6.74 -19.70 25.62
CA THR A 53 7.75 -20.60 26.16
C THR A 53 8.71 -21.05 25.05
N GLY A 54 10.00 -20.89 25.29
CA GLY A 54 11.03 -21.18 24.28
C GLY A 54 11.44 -20.03 23.37
N ILE A 55 10.85 -18.82 23.51
CA ILE A 55 11.32 -17.63 22.86
C ILE A 55 12.39 -16.99 23.75
N THR A 56 13.65 -17.18 23.37
CA THR A 56 14.79 -16.56 24.06
C THR A 56 15.12 -15.22 23.38
N VAL A 57 14.17 -14.32 23.29
CA VAL A 57 14.52 -12.94 22.94
C VAL A 57 15.29 -12.39 24.13
N SER A 58 16.61 -12.30 23.98
CA SER A 58 17.32 -11.25 24.70
C SER A 58 16.67 -9.95 24.23
N ASP A 59 15.77 -9.42 25.04
CA ASP A 59 15.38 -8.03 24.85
C ASP A 59 16.71 -7.26 24.83
N PRO A 60 17.15 -6.69 23.70
CA PRO A 60 18.39 -5.89 23.67
C PRO A 60 18.31 -4.72 24.67
N TYR A 61 17.13 -4.52 25.19
CA TYR A 61 16.78 -3.57 26.22
C TYR A 61 16.37 -4.26 27.55
N ALA A 62 16.51 -5.59 27.69
CA ALA A 62 16.37 -6.26 28.97
C ALA A 62 17.47 -5.73 29.88
N THR A 63 17.07 -4.75 30.65
CA THR A 63 17.96 -4.07 31.55
C THR A 63 18.34 -5.02 32.67
N ALA A 64 19.64 -5.14 32.94
CA ALA A 64 20.10 -5.73 34.18
C ALA A 64 19.42 -5.02 35.38
N ASP A 65 19.28 -5.71 36.50
CA ASP A 65 18.66 -5.13 37.69
C ASP A 65 19.20 -3.73 38.00
N GLY A 66 18.31 -2.75 38.00
CA GLY A 66 18.67 -1.36 38.31
C GLY A 66 18.95 -0.47 37.08
N VAL A 67 18.93 -1.01 35.84
CA VAL A 67 19.02 -0.22 34.62
C VAL A 67 17.64 0.22 34.17
N THR A 68 17.46 1.50 33.84
CA THR A 68 16.16 2.06 33.46
C THR A 68 16.25 2.91 32.21
N PHE A 69 15.16 2.93 31.44
CA PHE A 69 14.99 3.89 30.35
C PHE A 69 14.39 5.17 30.90
N GLU A 70 15.07 6.26 30.62
CA GLU A 70 14.60 7.58 30.98
C GLU A 70 14.47 8.48 29.75
N THR A 71 13.76 9.58 29.89
CA THR A 71 13.64 10.59 28.84
C THR A 71 14.06 11.96 29.39
N GLY A 72 14.63 12.76 28.51
CA GLY A 72 15.04 14.11 28.91
C GLY A 72 15.16 15.05 27.72
N LYS A 73 15.22 16.33 28.00
CA LYS A 73 15.36 17.39 27.00
C LYS A 73 16.81 17.85 26.90
N VAL A 74 17.35 17.78 25.68
CA VAL A 74 18.72 18.25 25.39
C VAL A 74 18.78 19.77 25.50
N GLN A 75 19.71 20.30 26.33
CA GLN A 75 19.95 21.73 26.45
C GLN A 75 21.04 22.23 25.51
N ARG A 76 22.10 21.44 25.36
CA ARG A 76 23.22 21.71 24.47
C ARG A 76 23.90 20.43 24.08
N VAL A 77 24.61 20.46 22.98
CA VAL A 77 25.44 19.35 22.48
C VAL A 77 26.87 19.86 22.35
N SER A 78 27.83 19.06 22.68
CA SER A 78 29.26 19.39 22.61
C SER A 78 30.08 18.17 22.19
N GLU A 79 31.13 18.38 21.39
CA GLU A 79 32.15 17.40 21.15
C GLU A 79 33.16 17.42 22.28
N GLU A 80 33.30 16.36 23.01
CA GLU A 80 34.13 16.22 24.20
C GLU A 80 34.75 14.83 24.26
N ASP A 81 35.67 14.62 25.20
CA ASP A 81 36.19 13.28 25.48
C ASP A 81 35.06 12.36 25.94
N CYS A 82 34.94 11.19 25.31
CA CYS A 82 33.85 10.25 25.62
C CYS A 82 33.91 9.82 27.09
N PRO A 83 32.83 9.96 27.86
CA PRO A 83 32.76 9.37 29.20
C PRO A 83 33.13 7.90 29.27
N SER A 84 32.81 7.13 28.21
CA SER A 84 33.21 5.72 28.08
C SER A 84 34.71 5.49 27.90
N SER A 85 35.44 6.49 27.42
CA SER A 85 36.90 6.36 27.19
C SER A 85 37.73 6.66 28.43
N GLN A 86 37.17 7.11 29.53
CA GLN A 86 37.90 7.47 30.74
C GLN A 86 38.68 6.30 31.32
N ALA A 87 38.09 5.11 31.36
CA ALA A 87 38.80 3.89 31.82
C ALA A 87 39.98 3.52 30.90
N LEU A 88 39.89 3.82 29.60
CA LEU A 88 40.96 3.61 28.63
C LEU A 88 42.11 4.61 28.87
N VAL A 89 41.79 5.88 29.18
CA VAL A 89 42.75 6.94 29.52
C VAL A 89 43.48 6.58 30.82
N ASP A 90 42.75 6.12 31.81
CA ASP A 90 43.30 5.70 33.11
C ASP A 90 44.28 4.51 32.97
N ALA A 91 44.06 3.67 31.91
CA ALA A 91 44.95 2.58 31.53
C ALA A 91 46.12 3.03 30.62
N GLY A 92 46.31 4.33 30.36
CA GLY A 92 47.38 4.87 29.53
C GLY A 92 47.08 4.95 28.03
N GLY A 93 45.80 4.78 27.63
CA GLY A 93 45.33 4.98 26.26
C GLY A 93 45.00 6.44 25.95
N THR A 94 44.53 6.69 24.71
CA THR A 94 44.09 8.03 24.29
C THR A 94 42.59 8.13 24.41
N ALA A 95 42.09 9.32 24.89
CA ALA A 95 40.69 9.64 24.89
C ALA A 95 40.11 9.62 23.48
N GLN A 96 38.89 9.08 23.32
CA GLN A 96 38.12 9.19 22.10
C GLN A 96 37.19 10.40 22.17
N GLN A 97 37.04 11.11 21.07
CA GLN A 97 36.07 12.23 20.97
C GLN A 97 34.72 11.69 20.59
N CYS A 98 33.69 12.13 21.27
CA CYS A 98 32.29 11.83 20.97
C CYS A 98 31.39 13.03 21.17
N LEU A 99 30.18 12.92 20.63
CA LEU A 99 29.13 13.90 20.86
C LEU A 99 28.46 13.61 22.20
N VAL A 100 28.47 14.60 23.09
CA VAL A 100 27.83 14.53 24.41
C VAL A 100 26.62 15.46 24.44
N ALA A 101 25.45 14.93 24.72
CA ALA A 101 24.20 15.66 24.85
C ALA A 101 23.95 15.98 26.33
N TYR A 102 24.04 17.26 26.69
CA TYR A 102 23.69 17.75 28.02
C TYR A 102 22.17 17.81 28.16
N THR A 103 21.62 16.85 28.91
CA THR A 103 20.20 16.54 28.95
C THR A 103 19.63 16.79 30.35
N VAL A 104 18.48 17.43 30.43
CA VAL A 104 17.71 17.54 31.68
C VAL A 104 16.67 16.44 31.68
N PRO A 105 16.71 15.51 32.67
CA PRO A 105 15.73 14.47 32.82
C PRO A 105 14.29 15.01 32.96
N ASN A 106 13.33 14.38 32.32
CA ASN A 106 11.92 14.75 32.50
C ASN A 106 11.40 14.41 33.92
N SER A 107 12.07 13.48 34.60
CA SER A 107 11.83 13.17 36.01
C SER A 107 12.27 14.26 36.99
N GLY A 108 12.97 15.29 36.48
CA GLY A 108 13.61 16.34 37.28
C GLY A 108 15.02 15.96 37.71
N GLY A 109 15.78 16.94 38.19
CA GLY A 109 17.16 16.73 38.63
C GLY A 109 18.18 17.65 37.93
N THR A 110 19.46 17.34 38.11
CA THR A 110 20.57 18.05 37.47
C THR A 110 20.76 17.64 36.03
N THR A 111 21.38 18.52 35.23
CA THR A 111 21.76 18.17 33.84
C THR A 111 22.75 17.01 33.85
N ILE A 112 22.47 16.00 33.06
CA ILE A 112 23.29 14.80 32.85
C ILE A 112 23.99 14.85 31.51
N GLN A 113 25.09 14.11 31.38
CA GLN A 113 25.84 13.93 30.13
C GLN A 113 25.46 12.61 29.50
N VAL A 114 24.77 12.66 28.38
CA VAL A 114 24.37 11.46 27.61
C VAL A 114 25.32 11.31 26.43
N GLU A 115 26.04 10.20 26.41
CA GLU A 115 26.93 9.87 25.29
C GLU A 115 26.11 9.46 24.06
N VAL A 116 26.41 10.08 22.92
CA VAL A 116 25.73 9.82 21.64
C VAL A 116 26.61 8.93 20.78
N PRO A 117 26.10 7.79 20.29
CA PRO A 117 26.85 6.89 19.42
C PRO A 117 27.36 7.60 18.15
N PRO A 118 28.56 7.24 17.66
CA PRO A 118 29.17 7.89 16.49
C PRO A 118 28.30 7.86 15.23
N GLU A 119 27.49 6.81 15.05
CA GLU A 119 26.59 6.66 13.93
C GLU A 119 25.48 7.74 13.95
N VAL A 120 24.95 8.04 15.13
CA VAL A 120 23.95 9.08 15.34
C VAL A 120 24.58 10.46 15.24
N ALA A 121 25.78 10.62 15.80
CA ALA A 121 26.52 11.87 15.77
C ALA A 121 26.90 12.31 14.34
N LYS A 122 27.36 11.37 13.48
CA LYS A 122 27.67 11.63 12.06
C LYS A 122 26.43 12.08 11.27
N GLY A 123 25.25 11.65 11.66
CA GLY A 123 23.98 12.10 11.06
C GLY A 123 23.56 13.51 11.44
N GLY A 124 24.30 14.19 12.35
CA GLY A 124 23.94 15.52 12.84
C GLY A 124 22.57 15.57 13.53
N ALA A 125 22.13 14.42 14.05
CA ALA A 125 20.73 14.22 14.39
C ALA A 125 20.33 14.73 15.79
N VAL A 126 21.27 15.01 16.70
CA VAL A 126 20.96 15.47 18.06
C VAL A 126 21.24 16.97 18.18
N GLU A 127 20.19 17.74 18.45
CA GLU A 127 20.25 19.20 18.62
C GLU A 127 19.70 19.66 19.97
N ALA A 128 20.05 20.88 20.34
CA ALA A 128 19.48 21.52 21.54
C ALA A 128 17.96 21.72 21.36
N GLY A 129 17.19 21.24 22.30
CA GLY A 129 15.72 21.26 22.26
C GLY A 129 15.09 19.91 22.01
N ASP A 130 15.84 18.94 21.53
CA ASP A 130 15.35 17.57 21.30
C ASP A 130 14.98 16.88 22.61
N THR A 131 14.01 16.00 22.52
CA THR A 131 13.68 15.07 23.59
C THR A 131 14.20 13.69 23.22
N ILE A 132 15.13 13.19 24.01
CA ILE A 132 15.78 11.91 23.80
C ILE A 132 15.39 10.88 24.86
N ARG A 133 15.50 9.62 24.50
CA ARG A 133 15.47 8.49 25.43
C ARG A 133 16.90 8.01 25.62
N TYR A 134 17.27 7.79 26.83
CA TYR A 134 18.59 7.30 27.20
C TYR A 134 18.49 6.17 28.23
N LEU A 135 19.52 5.37 28.28
CA LEU A 135 19.68 4.29 29.25
C LEU A 135 20.43 4.85 30.47
N ASN A 136 19.87 4.63 31.66
CA ASN A 136 20.51 4.97 32.92
C ASN A 136 21.24 3.73 33.45
N LEU A 137 22.57 3.76 33.47
CA LEU A 137 23.47 2.68 33.89
C LEU A 137 24.10 2.92 35.25
N GLU A 138 23.70 3.95 36.03
CA GLU A 138 24.32 4.29 37.31
C GLU A 138 24.37 3.12 38.30
N ALA A 139 23.33 2.28 38.31
CA ALA A 139 23.28 1.11 39.20
C ALA A 139 24.37 0.06 38.89
N ILE A 140 24.79 -0.07 37.63
CA ILE A 140 25.86 -0.99 37.21
C ILE A 140 27.24 -0.38 37.50
N MET A 141 27.38 0.92 37.31
CA MET A 141 28.63 1.61 37.55
C MET A 141 29.08 1.57 39.00
N GLN A 142 28.16 1.64 39.96
CA GLN A 142 28.45 1.46 41.38
C GLN A 142 29.04 0.09 41.74
N GLN A 143 28.93 -0.89 40.82
CA GLN A 143 29.47 -2.26 40.93
C GLN A 143 30.83 -2.44 40.21
N GLY A 144 31.45 -1.33 39.70
CA GLY A 144 32.79 -1.37 39.08
C GLY A 144 32.79 -1.47 37.56
N GLY A 145 31.68 -1.16 36.88
CA GLY A 145 31.60 -1.11 35.41
C GLY A 145 32.24 0.19 34.87
N GLY A 146 33.10 0.08 33.85
CA GLY A 146 33.69 1.22 33.13
C GLY A 146 32.87 1.81 32.01
N ALA A 147 31.53 1.63 32.04
CA ALA A 147 30.62 2.16 31.01
C ALA A 147 30.19 3.60 31.34
N PRO A 148 29.78 4.43 30.35
CA PRO A 148 29.20 5.74 30.62
C PRO A 148 27.90 5.59 31.40
N PRO A 149 27.61 6.51 32.36
CA PRO A 149 26.41 6.41 33.20
C PRO A 149 25.13 6.57 32.42
N TYR A 150 25.16 7.27 31.28
CA TYR A 150 24.00 7.56 30.46
C TYR A 150 24.36 7.39 28.98
N VAL A 151 23.61 6.54 28.28
CA VAL A 151 23.84 6.25 26.85
C VAL A 151 22.57 6.59 26.07
N PHE A 152 22.74 7.32 24.97
CA PHE A 152 21.64 7.61 24.04
C PHE A 152 21.07 6.29 23.45
N VAL A 153 19.76 6.20 23.40
CA VAL A 153 19.03 5.07 22.81
C VAL A 153 18.26 5.51 21.57
N ASP A 154 17.42 6.54 21.70
CA ASP A 154 16.57 6.98 20.59
C ASP A 154 15.96 8.36 20.84
N PHE A 155 15.33 8.94 19.82
CA PHE A 155 14.52 10.15 19.93
C PHE A 155 13.10 9.86 20.39
N VAL A 156 12.50 10.77 21.14
CA VAL A 156 11.09 10.69 21.49
C VAL A 156 10.25 11.29 20.36
N ARG A 157 9.71 10.43 19.48
CA ARG A 157 8.95 10.84 18.30
C ARG A 157 7.44 10.84 18.52
N SER A 158 6.96 10.60 19.74
CA SER A 158 5.53 10.45 20.05
C SER A 158 4.69 11.67 19.66
N ILE A 159 5.19 12.89 19.95
CA ILE A 159 4.47 14.13 19.66
C ILE A 159 4.34 14.40 18.15
N PRO A 160 5.42 14.41 17.33
CA PRO A 160 5.29 14.63 15.89
C PRO A 160 4.50 13.52 15.20
N MET A 161 4.64 12.26 15.63
CA MET A 161 3.85 11.15 15.09
C MET A 161 2.36 11.28 15.42
N ALA A 162 2.02 11.66 16.67
CA ALA A 162 0.65 11.91 17.07
C ALA A 162 0.04 13.09 16.29
N ALA A 163 0.77 14.18 16.13
CA ALA A 163 0.33 15.35 15.36
C ALA A 163 0.05 14.98 13.89
N LEU A 164 0.95 14.21 13.25
CA LEU A 164 0.77 13.74 11.88
C LEU A 164 -0.42 12.77 11.76
N THR A 165 -0.62 11.88 12.73
CA THR A 165 -1.76 10.96 12.78
C THR A 165 -3.08 11.72 12.91
N VAL A 166 -3.14 12.73 13.77
CA VAL A 166 -4.33 13.58 13.94
C VAL A 166 -4.60 14.40 12.68
N LEU A 167 -3.56 14.97 12.06
CA LEU A 167 -3.66 15.68 10.78
C LEU A 167 -4.21 14.74 9.68
N TYR A 168 -3.65 13.56 9.53
CA TYR A 168 -4.10 12.55 8.57
C TYR A 168 -5.58 12.19 8.79
N ALA A 169 -5.94 11.85 10.03
CA ALA A 169 -7.32 11.53 10.38
C ALA A 169 -8.27 12.70 10.10
N GLY A 170 -7.86 13.93 10.45
CA GLY A 170 -8.63 15.15 10.21
C GLY A 170 -8.87 15.39 8.71
N VAL A 171 -7.85 15.27 7.87
CA VAL A 171 -7.96 15.43 6.42
C VAL A 171 -8.88 14.35 5.82
N VAL A 172 -8.70 13.08 6.21
CA VAL A 172 -9.54 11.98 5.72
C VAL A 172 -11.01 12.19 6.09
N ILE A 173 -11.30 12.62 7.33
CA ILE A 173 -12.68 12.88 7.77
C ILE A 173 -13.23 14.12 7.08
N ALA A 174 -12.46 15.18 6.92
CA ALA A 174 -12.91 16.42 6.28
C ALA A 174 -13.29 16.18 4.81
N VAL A 175 -12.51 15.42 4.06
CA VAL A 175 -12.75 15.14 2.64
C VAL A 175 -13.78 14.03 2.44
N ALA A 176 -13.61 12.88 3.09
CA ALA A 176 -14.46 11.71 2.87
C ALA A 176 -15.63 11.62 3.88
N ARG A 177 -15.75 12.55 4.80
CA ARG A 177 -16.82 12.66 5.81
C ARG A 177 -17.01 11.34 6.58
N TRP A 178 -18.25 10.88 6.72
CA TRP A 178 -18.57 9.65 7.43
C TRP A 178 -17.93 8.38 6.82
N ARG A 179 -17.70 8.39 5.52
CA ARG A 179 -16.97 7.30 4.84
C ARG A 179 -15.49 7.26 5.26
N GLY A 180 -14.88 8.43 5.43
CA GLY A 180 -13.51 8.55 5.94
C GLY A 180 -13.35 7.99 7.35
N LEU A 181 -14.27 8.34 8.26
CA LEU A 181 -14.26 7.79 9.61
C LEU A 181 -14.37 6.25 9.61
N ARG A 182 -15.28 5.69 8.79
CA ARG A 182 -15.38 4.23 8.66
C ARG A 182 -14.10 3.61 8.10
N ALA A 183 -13.45 4.25 7.14
CA ALA A 183 -12.19 3.76 6.59
C ALA A 183 -11.08 3.73 7.66
N LEU A 184 -10.97 4.77 8.51
CA LEU A 184 -10.02 4.81 9.61
C LEU A 184 -10.28 3.73 10.66
N VAL A 185 -11.55 3.52 11.03
CA VAL A 185 -11.93 2.43 11.96
C VAL A 185 -11.66 1.06 11.33
N GLY A 186 -11.94 0.89 10.03
CA GLY A 186 -11.59 -0.32 9.28
C GLY A 186 -10.09 -0.59 9.26
N LEU A 187 -9.29 0.45 9.06
CA LEU A 187 -7.83 0.38 9.12
C LEU A 187 -7.33 -0.05 10.51
N ALA A 188 -7.89 0.56 11.56
CA ALA A 188 -7.57 0.16 12.94
C ALA A 188 -7.94 -1.32 13.20
N GLY A 189 -9.09 -1.78 12.68
CA GLY A 189 -9.49 -3.19 12.74
C GLY A 189 -8.54 -4.12 11.98
N ALA A 190 -8.05 -3.70 10.81
CA ALA A 190 -7.04 -4.46 10.06
C ALA A 190 -5.73 -4.60 10.84
N TYR A 191 -5.24 -3.52 11.45
CA TYR A 191 -4.08 -3.57 12.32
C TYR A 191 -4.31 -4.43 13.58
N ALA A 192 -5.52 -4.44 14.12
CA ALA A 192 -5.86 -5.31 15.27
C ALA A 192 -5.78 -6.79 14.88
N VAL A 193 -6.24 -7.17 13.68
CA VAL A 193 -6.08 -8.55 13.17
C VAL A 193 -4.61 -8.87 12.93
N LEU A 194 -3.85 -7.94 12.34
CA LEU A 194 -2.42 -8.12 12.15
C LEU A 194 -1.69 -8.35 13.49
N ALA A 195 -1.88 -7.46 14.46
CA ALA A 195 -1.19 -7.50 15.75
C ALA A 195 -1.70 -8.62 16.69
N GLY A 196 -2.98 -8.96 16.63
CA GLY A 196 -3.59 -9.93 17.54
C GLY A 196 -3.66 -11.36 17.00
N PHE A 197 -3.55 -11.54 15.68
CA PHE A 197 -3.69 -12.87 15.07
C PHE A 197 -2.46 -13.24 14.22
N ILE A 198 -2.08 -12.41 13.24
CA ILE A 198 -1.04 -12.80 12.27
C ILE A 198 0.33 -12.82 12.93
N LEU A 199 0.74 -11.71 13.55
CA LEU A 199 2.08 -11.63 14.16
C LEU A 199 2.29 -12.66 15.27
N PRO A 200 1.39 -12.82 16.27
CA PRO A 200 1.57 -13.84 17.28
C PRO A 200 1.54 -15.27 16.72
N GLY A 201 0.70 -15.51 15.69
CA GLY A 201 0.65 -16.81 15.02
C GLY A 201 1.96 -17.17 14.30
N LEU A 202 2.63 -16.21 13.67
CA LEU A 202 3.94 -16.40 13.04
C LEU A 202 5.01 -16.68 14.09
N VAL A 203 4.98 -15.99 15.23
CA VAL A 203 5.90 -16.20 16.35
C VAL A 203 5.73 -17.59 16.97
N GLU A 204 4.48 -18.12 17.04
CA GLU A 204 4.19 -19.48 17.48
C GLU A 204 4.52 -20.57 16.44
N GLY A 205 5.05 -20.21 15.26
CA GLY A 205 5.39 -21.16 14.19
C GLY A 205 4.19 -21.77 13.48
N LYS A 206 3.01 -21.13 13.51
CA LYS A 206 1.83 -21.61 12.77
C LYS A 206 2.04 -21.45 11.26
N PRO A 207 1.33 -22.24 10.42
CA PRO A 207 1.52 -22.23 8.97
C PRO A 207 1.36 -20.82 8.37
N PRO A 208 2.43 -20.19 7.84
CA PRO A 208 2.42 -18.78 7.41
C PRO A 208 1.45 -18.49 6.26
N LEU A 209 1.36 -19.41 5.29
CA LEU A 209 0.43 -19.30 4.16
C LEU A 209 -1.02 -19.21 4.63
N LEU A 210 -1.41 -20.05 5.60
CA LEU A 210 -2.77 -20.06 6.13
C LEU A 210 -3.02 -18.82 6.99
N LEU A 211 -2.06 -18.40 7.82
CA LEU A 211 -2.17 -17.17 8.60
C LEU A 211 -2.37 -15.95 7.70
N GLY A 212 -1.53 -15.81 6.66
CA GLY A 212 -1.64 -14.72 5.70
C GLY A 212 -2.96 -14.73 4.95
N LEU A 213 -3.38 -15.88 4.41
CA LEU A 213 -4.61 -16.01 3.64
C LEU A 213 -5.88 -15.79 4.49
N ILE A 214 -5.94 -16.42 5.67
CA ILE A 214 -7.10 -16.31 6.58
C ILE A 214 -7.18 -14.91 7.17
N GLY A 215 -6.06 -14.39 7.70
CA GLY A 215 -6.02 -13.05 8.28
C GLY A 215 -6.40 -11.98 7.25
N SER A 216 -5.83 -12.05 6.05
CA SER A 216 -6.17 -11.15 4.93
C SER A 216 -7.63 -11.27 4.51
N SER A 217 -8.19 -12.49 4.47
CA SER A 217 -9.61 -12.68 4.15
C SER A 217 -10.51 -12.05 5.20
N VAL A 218 -10.23 -12.27 6.50
CA VAL A 218 -11.00 -11.65 7.60
C VAL A 218 -10.92 -10.13 7.54
N ILE A 219 -9.74 -9.57 7.31
CA ILE A 219 -9.54 -8.13 7.12
C ILE A 219 -10.43 -7.63 5.98
N MET A 220 -10.43 -8.32 4.82
CA MET A 220 -11.20 -7.88 3.65
C MET A 220 -12.71 -7.98 3.87
N PHE A 221 -13.21 -9.04 4.49
CA PHE A 221 -14.61 -9.11 4.89
C PHE A 221 -14.99 -7.94 5.81
N GLY A 222 -14.18 -7.68 6.84
CA GLY A 222 -14.42 -6.59 7.77
C GLY A 222 -14.38 -5.21 7.10
N VAL A 223 -13.27 -4.87 6.47
CA VAL A 223 -13.02 -3.55 5.88
C VAL A 223 -14.01 -3.22 4.77
N LEU A 224 -14.22 -4.13 3.80
CA LEU A 224 -15.11 -3.87 2.67
C LEU A 224 -16.56 -3.66 3.10
N TYR A 225 -17.10 -4.53 3.93
CA TYR A 225 -18.49 -4.39 4.36
C TYR A 225 -18.69 -3.23 5.33
N PHE A 226 -17.72 -2.96 6.19
CA PHE A 226 -17.81 -1.84 7.13
C PHE A 226 -17.73 -0.47 6.41
N ALA A 227 -16.80 -0.33 5.45
CA ALA A 227 -16.61 0.92 4.72
C ALA A 227 -17.70 1.16 3.67
N HIS A 228 -18.09 0.13 2.90
CA HIS A 228 -18.97 0.25 1.72
C HIS A 228 -20.37 -0.33 1.92
N GLY A 229 -20.62 -1.01 3.04
CA GLY A 229 -21.91 -1.62 3.36
C GLY A 229 -22.19 -2.94 2.63
N PHE A 230 -23.27 -3.61 3.04
CA PHE A 230 -23.71 -4.89 2.47
C PHE A 230 -24.51 -4.67 1.18
N THR A 231 -23.81 -4.54 0.06
CA THR A 231 -24.42 -4.33 -1.26
C THR A 231 -23.92 -5.40 -2.25
N ALA A 232 -24.69 -5.65 -3.32
CA ALA A 232 -24.24 -6.55 -4.39
C ALA A 232 -22.95 -6.07 -5.03
N ARG A 233 -22.73 -4.75 -5.14
CA ARG A 233 -21.50 -4.13 -5.63
C ARG A 233 -20.31 -4.47 -4.72
N THR A 234 -20.46 -4.26 -3.42
CA THR A 234 -19.41 -4.58 -2.43
C THR A 234 -19.12 -6.08 -2.38
N SER A 235 -20.17 -6.92 -2.42
CA SER A 235 -20.02 -8.38 -2.45
C SER A 235 -19.30 -8.88 -3.70
N THR A 236 -19.53 -8.24 -4.84
CA THR A 236 -18.81 -8.54 -6.09
C THR A 236 -17.35 -8.14 -6.00
N ALA A 237 -17.05 -6.97 -5.45
CA ALA A 237 -15.68 -6.52 -5.21
C ALA A 237 -14.96 -7.50 -4.27
N LEU A 238 -15.59 -7.91 -3.17
CA LEU A 238 -15.04 -8.88 -2.24
C LEU A 238 -14.70 -10.22 -2.89
N LEU A 239 -15.57 -10.76 -3.74
CA LEU A 239 -15.27 -11.98 -4.51
C LEU A 239 -14.04 -11.80 -5.41
N GLY A 240 -13.93 -10.66 -6.09
CA GLY A 240 -12.76 -10.32 -6.90
C GLY A 240 -11.50 -10.20 -6.07
N THR A 241 -11.58 -9.60 -4.88
CA THR A 241 -10.46 -9.48 -3.94
C THR A 241 -10.02 -10.84 -3.43
N LEU A 242 -10.94 -11.70 -2.99
CA LEU A 242 -10.61 -13.06 -2.51
C LEU A 242 -9.98 -13.92 -3.61
N PHE A 243 -10.46 -13.77 -4.87
CA PHE A 243 -9.84 -14.43 -6.01
C PHE A 243 -8.41 -13.92 -6.24
N GLY A 244 -8.21 -12.61 -6.30
CA GLY A 244 -6.89 -12.00 -6.44
C GLY A 244 -5.95 -12.39 -5.31
N LEU A 245 -6.43 -12.39 -4.07
CA LEU A 245 -5.70 -12.81 -2.89
C LEU A 245 -5.25 -14.29 -2.98
N SER A 246 -6.13 -15.17 -3.46
CA SER A 246 -5.80 -16.59 -3.63
C SER A 246 -4.70 -16.79 -4.66
N ILE A 247 -4.75 -16.06 -5.79
CA ILE A 247 -3.67 -16.08 -6.79
C ILE A 247 -2.38 -15.53 -6.22
N THR A 248 -2.44 -14.39 -5.54
CA THR A 248 -1.26 -13.77 -4.89
C THR A 248 -0.63 -14.75 -3.89
N ALA A 249 -1.44 -15.44 -3.08
CA ALA A 249 -0.96 -16.42 -2.11
C ALA A 249 -0.28 -17.63 -2.79
N CYS A 250 -0.86 -18.15 -3.87
CA CYS A 250 -0.26 -19.24 -4.65
C CYS A 250 1.06 -18.80 -5.30
N LEU A 251 1.10 -17.61 -5.89
CA LEU A 251 2.32 -17.06 -6.51
C LEU A 251 3.39 -16.76 -5.46
N ALA A 252 3.01 -16.20 -4.30
CA ALA A 252 3.91 -15.93 -3.21
C ALA A 252 4.55 -17.22 -2.67
N ALA A 253 3.75 -18.26 -2.45
CA ALA A 253 4.24 -19.56 -2.00
C ALA A 253 5.23 -20.17 -3.01
N TRP A 254 4.87 -20.14 -4.30
CA TRP A 254 5.75 -20.62 -5.37
C TRP A 254 7.04 -19.80 -5.47
N ALA A 255 6.94 -18.46 -5.43
CA ALA A 255 8.10 -17.58 -5.58
C ALA A 255 9.05 -17.65 -4.40
N THR A 256 8.52 -17.75 -3.17
CA THR A 256 9.32 -17.90 -1.95
C THR A 256 10.16 -19.18 -1.99
N ASP A 257 9.57 -20.29 -2.45
CA ASP A 257 10.25 -21.57 -2.60
C ASP A 257 11.24 -21.54 -3.78
N ALA A 258 10.78 -21.13 -4.98
CA ALA A 258 11.58 -21.16 -6.21
C ALA A 258 12.78 -20.18 -6.19
N ALA A 259 12.65 -19.04 -5.52
CA ALA A 259 13.72 -18.05 -5.37
C ALA A 259 14.54 -18.23 -4.08
N HIS A 260 14.26 -19.27 -3.28
CA HIS A 260 14.93 -19.53 -2.01
C HIS A 260 15.01 -18.29 -1.11
N LEU A 261 13.86 -17.62 -0.91
CA LEU A 261 13.80 -16.43 -0.04
C LEU A 261 13.94 -16.86 1.43
N VAL A 262 15.16 -16.87 1.91
CA VAL A 262 15.48 -17.30 3.29
C VAL A 262 15.52 -16.14 4.28
N GLY A 263 15.63 -14.89 3.79
CA GLY A 263 15.57 -13.67 4.59
C GLY A 263 16.76 -13.49 5.56
N VAL A 264 17.89 -14.13 5.30
CA VAL A 264 19.07 -14.02 6.18
C VAL A 264 19.90 -12.76 5.92
N ASP A 265 19.55 -11.99 4.91
CA ASP A 265 20.28 -10.78 4.51
C ASP A 265 19.88 -9.54 5.35
N ASP A 266 18.80 -9.63 6.14
CA ASP A 266 18.33 -8.58 7.03
C ASP A 266 18.81 -8.83 8.48
N GLU A 267 19.43 -7.83 9.11
CA GLU A 267 19.90 -7.89 10.50
C GLU A 267 18.77 -8.25 11.49
N ASN A 268 17.55 -7.75 11.24
CA ASN A 268 16.37 -8.08 12.04
C ASN A 268 15.97 -9.56 11.86
N ALA A 269 16.06 -10.09 10.64
CA ALA A 269 15.78 -11.49 10.36
C ALA A 269 16.78 -12.41 11.05
N TYR A 270 18.06 -12.06 11.07
CA TYR A 270 19.09 -12.80 11.82
C TYR A 270 18.76 -12.83 13.32
N THR A 271 18.33 -11.70 13.89
CA THR A 271 17.89 -11.63 15.30
C THR A 271 16.68 -12.53 15.56
N LEU A 272 15.70 -12.56 14.64
CA LEU A 272 14.54 -13.44 14.75
C LEU A 272 14.87 -14.91 14.70
N ILE A 273 15.78 -15.33 13.79
CA ILE A 273 16.25 -16.73 13.68
C ILE A 273 16.89 -17.18 14.99
N ASN A 274 17.71 -16.33 15.59
CA ASN A 274 18.39 -16.65 16.85
C ASN A 274 17.48 -16.59 18.08
N SER A 275 16.30 -15.99 17.95
CA SER A 275 15.35 -15.81 19.06
C SER A 275 14.49 -17.05 19.33
N SER A 276 14.21 -17.88 18.32
CA SER A 276 13.39 -19.08 18.47
C SER A 276 13.50 -20.00 17.26
N ASP A 277 13.67 -21.29 17.48
CA ASP A 277 13.64 -22.33 16.43
C ASP A 277 12.27 -22.46 15.73
N ASN A 278 11.21 -21.92 16.32
CA ASN A 278 9.85 -21.98 15.77
C ASN A 278 9.58 -20.90 14.73
N ILE A 279 10.40 -19.84 14.65
CA ILE A 279 10.19 -18.71 13.74
C ILE A 279 10.78 -19.02 12.37
N SER A 280 9.93 -19.08 11.36
CA SER A 280 10.34 -19.22 9.96
C SER A 280 10.40 -17.85 9.29
N VAL A 281 11.60 -17.34 9.02
CA VAL A 281 11.77 -16.05 8.32
C VAL A 281 11.22 -16.12 6.90
N SER A 282 11.48 -17.21 6.16
CA SER A 282 10.85 -17.45 4.86
C SER A 282 9.31 -17.43 4.94
N GLY A 283 8.76 -17.96 6.05
CA GLY A 283 7.31 -17.87 6.33
C GLY A 283 6.83 -16.45 6.61
N ILE A 284 7.63 -15.62 7.27
CA ILE A 284 7.33 -14.19 7.48
C ILE A 284 7.32 -13.45 6.14
N ILE A 285 8.31 -13.68 5.29
CA ILE A 285 8.38 -13.13 3.93
C ILE A 285 7.14 -13.51 3.13
N LEU A 286 6.79 -14.81 3.12
CA LEU A 286 5.59 -15.32 2.44
C LEU A 286 4.32 -14.60 2.92
N CYS A 287 4.14 -14.48 4.22
CA CYS A 287 3.00 -13.79 4.81
C CYS A 287 3.01 -12.29 4.43
N GLY A 288 4.17 -11.66 4.47
CA GLY A 288 4.38 -10.27 4.04
C GLY A 288 4.01 -10.04 2.58
N LEU A 289 4.38 -10.96 1.67
CA LEU A 289 4.01 -10.92 0.25
C LEU A 289 2.48 -10.96 0.06
N ILE A 290 1.76 -11.77 0.84
CA ILE A 290 0.31 -11.86 0.78
C ILE A 290 -0.35 -10.57 1.27
N ILE A 291 0.12 -10.03 2.39
CA ILE A 291 -0.47 -8.84 3.02
C ILE A 291 -0.19 -7.58 2.19
N SER A 292 1.00 -7.46 1.61
CA SER A 292 1.42 -6.27 0.85
C SER A 292 0.51 -5.96 -0.34
N GLY A 293 -0.03 -6.99 -1.00
CA GLY A 293 -0.97 -6.83 -2.11
C GLY A 293 -2.40 -6.45 -1.72
N LEU A 294 -2.74 -6.57 -0.44
CA LEU A 294 -4.12 -6.50 0.02
C LEU A 294 -4.80 -5.15 -0.22
N GLY A 295 -4.09 -4.05 0.11
CA GLY A 295 -4.63 -2.70 -0.05
C GLY A 295 -4.90 -2.36 -1.51
N VAL A 296 -4.00 -2.74 -2.39
CA VAL A 296 -4.10 -2.47 -3.83
C VAL A 296 -5.19 -3.33 -4.47
N LEU A 297 -5.29 -4.61 -4.11
CA LEU A 297 -6.38 -5.49 -4.55
C LEU A 297 -7.75 -4.95 -4.17
N ASN A 298 -7.89 -4.43 -2.94
CA ASN A 298 -9.12 -3.83 -2.46
C ASN A 298 -9.53 -2.61 -3.29
N ASP A 299 -8.61 -1.68 -3.52
CA ASP A 299 -8.87 -0.46 -4.28
C ASP A 299 -9.31 -0.76 -5.71
N VAL A 300 -8.59 -1.65 -6.39
CA VAL A 300 -8.87 -2.02 -7.76
C VAL A 300 -10.20 -2.74 -7.91
N THR A 301 -10.51 -3.69 -7.03
CA THR A 301 -11.75 -4.49 -7.16
C THR A 301 -13.00 -3.67 -6.83
N ILE A 302 -12.96 -2.78 -5.84
CA ILE A 302 -14.09 -1.90 -5.54
C ILE A 302 -14.30 -0.86 -6.63
N THR A 303 -13.23 -0.29 -7.17
CA THR A 303 -13.29 0.68 -8.27
C THR A 303 -13.84 0.01 -9.53
N GLN A 304 -13.35 -1.18 -9.88
CA GLN A 304 -13.80 -1.92 -11.05
C GLN A 304 -15.27 -2.36 -10.95
N SER A 305 -15.68 -2.85 -9.78
CA SER A 305 -17.08 -3.16 -9.50
C SER A 305 -17.95 -1.91 -9.66
N SER A 306 -17.52 -0.78 -9.09
CA SER A 306 -18.25 0.49 -9.18
C SER A 306 -18.37 0.97 -10.63
N ALA A 307 -17.30 0.92 -11.43
CA ALA A 307 -17.31 1.31 -12.83
C ALA A 307 -18.35 0.52 -13.65
N VAL A 308 -18.46 -0.79 -13.41
CA VAL A 308 -19.50 -1.60 -14.09
C VAL A 308 -20.90 -1.18 -13.70
N TRP A 309 -21.15 -0.88 -12.40
CA TRP A 309 -22.44 -0.40 -11.92
C TRP A 309 -22.83 0.95 -12.53
N GLU A 310 -21.93 1.93 -12.50
CA GLU A 310 -22.14 3.25 -13.10
C GLU A 310 -22.42 3.17 -14.61
N MET A 311 -21.64 2.36 -15.35
CA MET A 311 -21.88 2.14 -16.79
C MET A 311 -23.25 1.51 -17.06
N TYR A 312 -23.68 0.59 -16.22
CA TYR A 312 -24.98 -0.04 -16.36
C TYR A 312 -26.13 0.93 -16.02
N GLU A 313 -25.95 1.79 -15.03
CA GLU A 313 -26.93 2.84 -14.67
C GLU A 313 -27.12 3.84 -15.82
N LEU A 314 -26.04 4.22 -16.50
CA LEU A 314 -26.10 5.12 -17.66
C LEU A 314 -26.67 4.45 -18.92
N ALA A 315 -26.50 3.15 -19.08
CA ALA A 315 -26.93 2.40 -20.26
C ALA A 315 -27.48 1.00 -19.91
N PRO A 316 -28.67 0.87 -19.32
CA PRO A 316 -29.25 -0.40 -18.86
C PRO A 316 -29.46 -1.42 -19.98
N GLY A 317 -29.69 -0.95 -21.22
CA GLY A 317 -29.83 -1.76 -22.43
C GLY A 317 -28.51 -2.31 -22.98
N ALA A 318 -27.35 -1.88 -22.50
CA ALA A 318 -26.08 -2.31 -23.00
C ALA A 318 -25.88 -3.83 -22.85
N SER A 319 -25.31 -4.49 -23.87
CA SER A 319 -24.98 -5.91 -23.80
C SER A 319 -23.89 -6.21 -22.77
N ALA A 320 -23.85 -7.42 -22.22
CA ALA A 320 -22.80 -7.83 -21.28
C ALA A 320 -21.38 -7.64 -21.86
N LYS A 321 -21.19 -7.93 -23.14
CA LYS A 321 -19.93 -7.73 -23.86
C LYS A 321 -19.53 -6.23 -23.89
N ARG A 322 -20.50 -5.34 -24.14
CA ARG A 322 -20.25 -3.88 -24.17
C ARG A 322 -19.87 -3.35 -22.79
N LEU A 323 -20.58 -3.77 -21.74
CA LEU A 323 -20.26 -3.42 -20.36
C LEU A 323 -18.88 -3.93 -19.96
N PHE A 324 -18.58 -5.20 -20.23
CA PHE A 324 -17.28 -5.78 -19.94
C PHE A 324 -16.15 -5.04 -20.67
N SER A 325 -16.27 -4.82 -21.98
CA SER A 325 -15.22 -4.15 -22.75
C SER A 325 -15.06 -2.68 -22.35
N GLY A 326 -16.14 -2.01 -21.96
CA GLY A 326 -16.12 -0.64 -21.44
C GLY A 326 -15.39 -0.57 -20.09
N ALA A 327 -15.77 -1.39 -19.14
CA ALA A 327 -15.13 -1.46 -17.82
C ALA A 327 -13.66 -1.91 -17.91
N MET A 328 -13.33 -2.83 -18.83
CA MET A 328 -11.95 -3.24 -19.08
C MET A 328 -11.07 -2.14 -19.68
N ARG A 329 -11.62 -1.11 -20.33
CA ARG A 329 -10.83 0.07 -20.72
C ARG A 329 -10.40 0.85 -19.49
N VAL A 330 -11.32 1.14 -18.60
CA VAL A 330 -11.02 1.78 -17.30
C VAL A 330 -10.03 0.92 -16.50
N GLY A 331 -10.26 -0.40 -16.46
CA GLY A 331 -9.37 -1.33 -15.76
C GLY A 331 -7.93 -1.34 -16.31
N ARG A 332 -7.73 -1.21 -17.63
CA ARG A 332 -6.39 -1.14 -18.24
C ARG A 332 -5.66 0.14 -17.86
N ASP A 333 -6.34 1.27 -17.86
CA ASP A 333 -5.76 2.54 -17.44
C ASP A 333 -5.39 2.49 -15.94
N HIS A 334 -6.24 1.85 -15.15
CA HIS A 334 -5.98 1.63 -13.73
C HIS A 334 -4.81 0.68 -13.48
N ILE A 335 -4.67 -0.41 -14.25
CA ILE A 335 -3.50 -1.30 -14.19
C ILE A 335 -2.21 -0.50 -14.37
N ALA A 336 -2.12 0.31 -15.44
CA ALA A 336 -0.91 1.07 -15.74
C ALA A 336 -0.53 2.00 -14.57
N SER A 337 -1.50 2.75 -14.04
CA SER A 337 -1.27 3.65 -12.91
C SER A 337 -0.85 2.90 -11.64
N THR A 338 -1.52 1.80 -11.32
CA THR A 338 -1.31 1.07 -10.07
C THR A 338 0.02 0.31 -10.06
N VAL A 339 0.43 -0.26 -11.21
CA VAL A 339 1.74 -0.93 -11.32
C VAL A 339 2.87 0.06 -11.02
N TYR A 340 2.81 1.29 -11.55
CA TYR A 340 3.79 2.33 -11.21
C TYR A 340 3.75 2.69 -9.72
N THR A 341 2.56 2.81 -9.13
CA THR A 341 2.40 3.12 -7.70
C THR A 341 3.07 2.07 -6.82
N ILE A 342 2.84 0.79 -7.12
CA ILE A 342 3.47 -0.33 -6.40
C ILE A 342 4.99 -0.28 -6.56
N ALA A 343 5.48 -0.18 -7.81
CA ALA A 343 6.90 -0.18 -8.10
C ALA A 343 7.64 0.96 -7.39
N PHE A 344 7.10 2.19 -7.44
CA PHE A 344 7.73 3.33 -6.77
C PHE A 344 7.60 3.29 -5.26
N ALA A 345 6.52 2.74 -4.71
CA ALA A 345 6.38 2.58 -3.26
C ALA A 345 7.47 1.64 -2.70
N TYR A 346 7.69 0.50 -3.35
CA TYR A 346 8.73 -0.43 -2.93
C TYR A 346 10.14 0.06 -3.25
N ALA A 347 10.38 0.66 -4.43
CA ALA A 347 11.66 1.27 -4.73
C ALA A 347 12.02 2.38 -3.74
N GLY A 348 11.02 3.17 -3.30
CA GLY A 348 11.23 4.19 -2.28
C GLY A 348 11.59 3.59 -0.91
N ALA A 349 10.98 2.48 -0.53
CA ALA A 349 11.30 1.77 0.71
C ALA A 349 12.70 1.13 0.66
N ALA A 350 13.09 0.57 -0.50
CA ALA A 350 14.39 -0.06 -0.72
C ALA A 350 15.50 0.94 -1.12
N LEU A 351 15.24 2.25 -1.12
CA LEU A 351 16.19 3.26 -1.60
C LEU A 351 17.59 3.18 -0.93
N PRO A 352 17.72 2.96 0.39
CA PRO A 352 19.05 2.80 1.01
C PRO A 352 19.83 1.61 0.45
N VAL A 353 19.16 0.48 0.23
CA VAL A 353 19.76 -0.73 -0.35
C VAL A 353 20.14 -0.49 -1.81
N LEU A 354 19.31 0.19 -2.60
CA LEU A 354 19.61 0.57 -3.97
C LEU A 354 20.85 1.48 -4.07
N ILE A 355 21.01 2.40 -3.13
CA ILE A 355 22.20 3.25 -3.04
C ILE A 355 23.43 2.38 -2.71
N LEU A 356 23.32 1.52 -1.70
CA LEU A 356 24.40 0.63 -1.30
C LEU A 356 24.87 -0.24 -2.47
N VAL A 357 23.91 -0.87 -3.18
CA VAL A 357 24.20 -1.68 -4.36
C VAL A 357 24.82 -0.86 -5.49
N SER A 358 24.42 0.41 -5.66
CA SER A 358 25.02 1.29 -6.67
C SER A 358 26.49 1.65 -6.40
N LEU A 359 26.95 1.51 -5.17
CA LEU A 359 28.34 1.72 -4.77
C LEU A 359 29.23 0.50 -5.03
N TYR A 360 28.63 -0.67 -5.22
CA TYR A 360 29.37 -1.87 -5.57
C TYR A 360 29.58 -1.95 -7.09
N ASP A 361 30.80 -2.29 -7.51
CA ASP A 361 31.12 -2.52 -8.94
C ASP A 361 30.67 -3.92 -9.37
N ARG A 362 29.35 -4.13 -9.38
CA ARG A 362 28.72 -5.40 -9.76
C ARG A 362 27.84 -5.21 -11.00
N ALA A 363 27.66 -6.30 -11.76
CA ALA A 363 26.72 -6.28 -12.87
C ALA A 363 25.29 -6.03 -12.37
N PHE A 364 24.53 -5.24 -13.09
CA PHE A 364 23.14 -4.86 -12.71
C PHE A 364 22.26 -6.08 -12.41
N LEU A 365 22.36 -7.13 -13.22
CA LEU A 365 21.58 -8.36 -13.02
C LEU A 365 21.95 -9.08 -11.72
N ASP A 366 23.24 -9.14 -11.37
CA ASP A 366 23.69 -9.75 -10.13
C ASP A 366 23.19 -8.96 -8.92
N SER A 367 23.09 -7.64 -9.07
CA SER A 367 22.60 -6.76 -8.02
C SER A 367 21.09 -6.95 -7.76
N ILE A 368 20.25 -6.97 -8.79
CA ILE A 368 18.78 -7.13 -8.62
C ILE A 368 18.38 -8.55 -8.21
N THR A 369 19.25 -9.53 -8.38
CA THR A 369 19.04 -10.90 -7.92
C THR A 369 19.72 -11.19 -6.57
N SER A 370 20.37 -10.19 -5.95
CA SER A 370 20.87 -10.33 -4.57
C SER A 370 19.69 -10.50 -3.59
N GLY A 371 19.91 -11.22 -2.48
CA GLY A 371 18.84 -11.58 -1.54
C GLY A 371 17.98 -10.42 -1.11
N GLU A 372 18.61 -9.30 -0.73
CA GLU A 372 17.91 -8.08 -0.27
C GLU A 372 16.97 -7.48 -1.33
N LEU A 373 17.44 -7.33 -2.60
CA LEU A 373 16.65 -6.76 -3.67
C LEU A 373 15.69 -7.77 -4.30
N ALA A 374 16.05 -9.05 -4.34
CA ALA A 374 15.21 -10.10 -4.89
C ALA A 374 13.85 -10.19 -4.16
N GLU A 375 13.83 -10.02 -2.84
CA GLU A 375 12.59 -9.98 -2.06
C GLU A 375 11.67 -8.85 -2.50
N GLU A 376 12.19 -7.62 -2.66
CA GLU A 376 11.41 -6.46 -3.08
C GLU A 376 10.92 -6.56 -4.54
N VAL A 377 11.75 -7.12 -5.42
CA VAL A 377 11.37 -7.39 -6.81
C VAL A 377 10.24 -8.42 -6.86
N ILE A 378 10.37 -9.52 -6.14
CA ILE A 378 9.35 -10.57 -6.07
C ILE A 378 8.06 -10.03 -5.46
N ARG A 379 8.13 -9.24 -4.40
CA ARG A 379 6.97 -8.58 -3.78
C ARG A 379 6.22 -7.71 -4.79
N THR A 380 6.94 -6.91 -5.56
CA THR A 380 6.37 -6.07 -6.62
C THR A 380 5.71 -6.92 -7.71
N LEU A 381 6.37 -7.97 -8.19
CA LEU A 381 5.87 -8.82 -9.27
C LEU A 381 4.65 -9.64 -8.84
N VAL A 382 4.71 -10.31 -7.70
CA VAL A 382 3.62 -11.15 -7.17
C VAL A 382 2.37 -10.31 -6.91
N GLY A 383 2.54 -9.15 -6.25
CA GLY A 383 1.43 -8.21 -6.00
C GLY A 383 0.81 -7.69 -7.29
N SER A 384 1.65 -7.32 -8.27
CA SER A 384 1.20 -6.82 -9.57
C SER A 384 0.45 -7.89 -10.39
N VAL A 385 0.94 -9.13 -10.44
CA VAL A 385 0.27 -10.22 -11.16
C VAL A 385 -1.10 -10.52 -10.54
N GLY A 386 -1.18 -10.61 -9.21
CA GLY A 386 -2.44 -10.84 -8.50
C GLY A 386 -3.47 -9.74 -8.81
N LEU A 387 -3.04 -8.48 -8.81
CA LEU A 387 -3.86 -7.32 -9.15
C LEU A 387 -4.36 -7.36 -10.60
N VAL A 388 -3.46 -7.58 -11.56
CA VAL A 388 -3.79 -7.60 -12.99
C VAL A 388 -4.82 -8.67 -13.30
N LEU A 389 -4.72 -9.84 -12.67
CA LEU A 389 -5.66 -10.94 -12.85
C LEU A 389 -6.99 -10.74 -12.11
N ALA A 390 -7.00 -9.99 -10.99
CA ALA A 390 -8.23 -9.67 -10.27
C ALA A 390 -9.17 -8.76 -11.08
N ILE A 391 -8.66 -7.86 -11.92
CA ILE A 391 -9.45 -6.90 -12.70
C ILE A 391 -10.43 -7.57 -13.67
N PRO A 392 -10.01 -8.43 -14.60
CA PRO A 392 -10.94 -9.07 -15.52
C PRO A 392 -11.96 -9.96 -14.81
N VAL A 393 -11.54 -10.65 -13.75
CA VAL A 393 -12.44 -11.52 -12.98
C VAL A 393 -13.49 -10.70 -12.24
N THR A 394 -13.09 -9.65 -11.54
CA THR A 394 -14.03 -8.72 -10.87
C THR A 394 -14.99 -8.10 -11.87
N THR A 395 -14.49 -7.66 -13.04
CA THR A 395 -15.32 -7.11 -14.12
C THR A 395 -16.34 -8.13 -14.61
N ALA A 396 -15.93 -9.38 -14.85
CA ALA A 396 -16.83 -10.43 -15.30
C ALA A 396 -17.93 -10.72 -14.27
N ILE A 397 -17.55 -10.89 -13.00
CA ILE A 397 -18.51 -11.10 -11.91
C ILE A 397 -19.46 -9.91 -11.80
N ALA A 398 -18.93 -8.67 -11.84
CA ALA A 398 -19.74 -7.44 -11.77
C ALA A 398 -20.77 -7.35 -12.90
N VAL A 399 -20.36 -7.66 -14.14
CA VAL A 399 -21.26 -7.67 -15.32
C VAL A 399 -22.37 -8.72 -15.17
N LEU A 400 -22.02 -9.92 -14.72
CA LEU A 400 -23.01 -10.98 -14.48
C LEU A 400 -23.99 -10.59 -13.39
N VAL A 401 -23.51 -10.07 -12.27
CA VAL A 401 -24.35 -9.68 -11.13
C VAL A 401 -25.22 -8.49 -11.47
N VAL A 402 -24.68 -7.42 -12.06
CA VAL A 402 -25.47 -6.23 -12.39
C VAL A 402 -26.57 -6.51 -13.41
N LYS A 403 -26.31 -7.40 -14.38
CA LYS A 403 -27.32 -7.84 -15.34
C LYS A 403 -28.43 -8.69 -14.70
N ALA A 404 -28.08 -9.46 -13.67
CA ALA A 404 -29.04 -10.27 -12.92
C ALA A 404 -29.82 -9.43 -11.88
N VAL A 405 -29.16 -8.49 -11.21
CA VAL A 405 -29.79 -7.64 -10.18
C VAL A 405 -30.69 -6.55 -10.80
N GLY A 406 -30.30 -6.00 -11.95
CA GLY A 406 -30.99 -4.86 -12.58
C GLY A 406 -30.89 -3.58 -11.76
N ILE A 407 -31.37 -2.46 -12.33
CA ILE A 407 -31.53 -1.19 -11.61
C ILE A 407 -32.96 -1.10 -11.09
N LYS A 408 -33.13 -0.53 -9.91
CA LYS A 408 -34.46 -0.12 -9.42
C LYS A 408 -35.01 0.95 -10.37
N GLY A 409 -36.13 0.64 -11.05
CA GLY A 409 -37.02 1.69 -11.60
C GLY A 409 -36.79 2.12 -13.05
N ILE A 410 -36.11 1.36 -13.93
CA ILE A 410 -36.16 1.68 -15.37
C ILE A 410 -37.02 0.66 -16.07
N PRO A 411 -38.18 1.10 -16.69
CA PRO A 411 -38.98 0.24 -17.56
C PRO A 411 -38.08 -0.15 -18.75
N ARG A 412 -37.97 -1.46 -19.04
CA ARG A 412 -37.53 -1.89 -20.36
C ARG A 412 -38.54 -1.35 -21.36
N SER A 413 -38.12 -0.42 -22.21
CA SER A 413 -38.84 -0.14 -23.43
C SER A 413 -39.05 -1.48 -24.13
N ALA A 414 -40.31 -1.83 -24.30
CA ALA A 414 -40.71 -2.99 -25.06
C ALA A 414 -40.11 -2.85 -26.46
N ASP A 415 -39.14 -3.71 -26.78
CA ASP A 415 -38.58 -3.83 -28.13
C ASP A 415 -39.72 -4.20 -29.07
N GLY A 416 -39.89 -3.37 -30.08
CA GLY A 416 -40.28 -3.80 -31.41
C GLY A 416 -41.67 -4.39 -31.55
N ALA A 417 -42.73 -3.65 -31.25
CA ALA A 417 -43.94 -3.85 -32.00
C ALA A 417 -43.66 -3.36 -33.43
N HIS A 418 -43.50 -4.27 -34.34
CA HIS A 418 -43.55 -4.00 -35.78
C HIS A 418 -44.78 -3.12 -36.11
N ALA A 419 -44.57 -1.85 -36.35
CA ALA A 419 -45.52 -1.03 -37.03
C ALA A 419 -45.53 -1.53 -38.50
N LYS A 420 -46.57 -2.29 -38.84
CA LYS A 420 -46.94 -2.50 -40.23
C LYS A 420 -47.18 -1.11 -40.85
N HIS A 421 -46.42 -0.82 -41.86
CA HIS A 421 -46.70 0.24 -42.81
C HIS A 421 -48.05 -0.12 -43.47
N ASP A 422 -49.08 0.71 -43.29
CA ASP A 422 -50.23 0.82 -44.16
C ASP A 422 -49.97 2.05 -45.04
N ASP A 423 -49.78 1.76 -46.34
CA ASP A 423 -49.73 2.75 -47.41
C ASP A 423 -51.10 3.39 -47.62
N GLY A 424 -51.16 4.68 -47.75
CA GLY A 424 -52.32 5.34 -48.32
C GLY A 424 -52.53 6.80 -47.81
N GLY A 425 -52.06 7.79 -48.58
CA GLY A 425 -52.52 9.17 -48.39
C GLY A 425 -51.55 10.26 -48.88
N THR A 426 -51.86 10.75 -50.06
CA THR A 426 -51.31 11.83 -50.85
C THR A 426 -50.95 13.12 -50.12
N PRO A 427 -49.95 13.90 -50.57
CA PRO A 427 -49.55 15.16 -49.91
C PRO A 427 -50.34 16.37 -50.41
N PRO A 428 -50.48 17.45 -49.64
CA PRO A 428 -50.68 18.78 -50.17
C PRO A 428 -49.43 19.64 -50.08
N ALA A 429 -49.26 20.38 -51.17
CA ALA A 429 -48.19 21.29 -51.49
C ALA A 429 -48.31 22.66 -50.76
N HIS A 430 -47.17 23.35 -50.76
CA HIS A 430 -46.95 24.80 -50.68
C HIS A 430 -47.25 25.57 -49.37
N ALA A 431 -46.19 26.14 -48.84
CA ALA A 431 -46.01 27.62 -48.75
C ALA A 431 -44.65 27.98 -48.12
N THR A 432 -43.81 28.62 -48.90
CA THR A 432 -42.82 29.58 -48.47
C THR A 432 -43.47 30.93 -48.24
N PRO A 433 -43.03 31.75 -47.30
CA PRO A 433 -42.38 33.02 -47.59
C PRO A 433 -41.20 33.29 -46.63
N ALA A 434 -40.04 33.71 -47.09
CA ALA A 434 -39.56 35.04 -47.52
C ALA A 434 -39.35 36.05 -46.37
N VAL A 435 -38.07 36.31 -46.12
CA VAL A 435 -37.34 37.60 -46.04
C VAL A 435 -37.67 38.59 -44.89
N GLY A 436 -36.58 39.04 -44.28
CA GLY A 436 -36.44 40.39 -43.70
C GLY A 436 -35.77 40.42 -42.35
N GLY A 437 -34.57 40.89 -42.28
CA GLY A 437 -34.00 42.17 -41.90
C GLY A 437 -32.98 41.99 -40.79
N VAL A 438 -31.71 42.08 -41.05
CA VAL A 438 -30.73 43.19 -40.86
C VAL A 438 -30.78 43.84 -39.46
N LEU A 439 -29.67 43.78 -38.80
CA LEU A 439 -28.85 44.83 -38.20
C LEU A 439 -27.67 44.19 -37.39
N ASP A 440 -26.52 44.32 -37.94
CA ASP A 440 -25.27 44.99 -37.53
C ASP A 440 -25.00 45.19 -36.04
N HIS A 441 -23.87 44.66 -35.56
CA HIS A 441 -22.82 45.43 -34.97
C HIS A 441 -21.52 44.62 -34.83
N ALA A 442 -20.56 45.01 -35.67
CA ALA A 442 -19.12 45.24 -35.46
C ALA A 442 -18.25 44.21 -34.71
N ALA A 443 -17.38 43.63 -35.51
CA ALA A 443 -16.07 43.14 -35.11
C ALA A 443 -15.09 44.30 -34.85
N PRO A 444 -13.90 44.04 -34.23
CA PRO A 444 -12.74 43.93 -35.09
C PRO A 444 -11.89 42.70 -34.86
N GLY A 445 -11.33 42.24 -35.93
CA GLY A 445 -10.42 41.17 -36.13
C GLY A 445 -8.98 41.47 -35.79
N VAL A 446 -8.22 40.40 -35.74
CA VAL A 446 -6.81 40.28 -36.15
C VAL A 446 -6.55 38.77 -36.40
N GLY A 447 -6.22 38.36 -37.56
CA GLY A 447 -4.91 37.97 -38.05
C GLY A 447 -4.76 36.46 -38.08
N GLY A 448 -4.84 35.89 -39.29
CA GLY A 448 -4.51 34.50 -39.59
C GLY A 448 -2.99 34.25 -39.53
N GLY A 449 -2.65 32.99 -39.25
CA GLY A 449 -1.29 32.48 -39.37
C GLY A 449 -1.32 30.96 -39.34
N GLY A 450 -1.29 30.34 -40.52
CA GLY A 450 -1.05 28.91 -40.69
C GLY A 450 0.36 28.56 -40.22
N GLY A 451 0.51 27.58 -39.37
CA GLY A 451 1.78 27.02 -38.95
C GLY A 451 1.76 25.52 -39.15
N GLY A 452 2.51 25.05 -40.13
CA GLY A 452 2.78 23.62 -40.33
C GLY A 452 3.64 23.00 -39.23
N PRO A 453 3.82 21.69 -39.23
CA PRO A 453 4.52 20.98 -38.16
C PRO A 453 6.02 21.34 -38.11
N PRO A 454 6.63 21.32 -36.91
CA PRO A 454 8.05 21.67 -36.75
C PRO A 454 8.97 20.62 -37.38
N PRO A 455 10.16 21.02 -37.88
CA PRO A 455 11.15 20.13 -38.46
C PRO A 455 11.88 19.27 -37.42
N PRO A 456 12.42 18.10 -37.78
CA PRO A 456 13.17 17.23 -36.87
C PRO A 456 14.51 17.84 -36.46
N PRO A 457 15.06 17.45 -35.29
CA PRO A 457 16.34 17.98 -34.80
C PRO A 457 17.54 17.47 -35.62
N PRO A 458 18.65 18.24 -35.67
CA PRO A 458 19.85 17.89 -36.43
C PRO A 458 20.64 16.75 -35.75
N PRO A 459 21.42 15.96 -36.53
CA PRO A 459 22.25 14.89 -35.98
C PRO A 459 23.49 15.44 -35.25
N PRO A 460 24.07 14.69 -34.31
CA PRO A 460 25.23 15.11 -33.54
C PRO A 460 26.50 15.15 -34.41
N PRO A 461 27.49 16.02 -34.08
CA PRO A 461 28.71 16.16 -34.88
C PRO A 461 29.61 14.94 -34.73
N GLY A 462 30.09 14.42 -35.84
CA GLY A 462 31.07 13.37 -35.95
C GLY A 462 32.43 13.75 -35.35
N GLY A 463 32.91 12.99 -34.38
CA GLY A 463 34.27 13.09 -33.89
C GLY A 463 35.23 12.32 -34.80
N GLY A 464 36.11 13.07 -35.41
CA GLY A 464 37.18 12.58 -36.27
C GLY A 464 38.26 11.82 -35.48
N GLY A 465 38.84 10.87 -36.18
CA GLY A 465 39.84 9.98 -35.67
C GLY A 465 41.28 10.56 -35.60
N GLY A 466 42.13 9.80 -35.00
CA GLY A 466 43.59 9.88 -34.93
C GLY A 466 44.04 9.19 -33.67
N GLY A 467 44.75 8.13 -33.69
CA GLY A 467 45.90 7.66 -34.30
C GLY A 467 46.75 6.94 -33.28
N ALA A 468 46.99 5.69 -33.49
CA ALA A 468 48.14 4.86 -33.12
C ALA A 468 49.07 5.25 -31.96
N ALA A 469 49.26 4.30 -30.98
CA ALA A 469 50.55 3.74 -30.67
C ALA A 469 50.46 2.60 -29.61
N ARG A 470 50.77 1.37 -29.98
CA ARG A 470 51.38 0.38 -29.09
C ARG A 470 52.89 0.71 -29.02
N PRO A 471 53.61 0.40 -27.90
CA PRO A 471 54.05 -0.94 -27.67
C PRO A 471 54.29 -1.32 -26.16
N GLY A 472 54.52 -2.60 -25.91
CA GLY A 472 55.58 -3.07 -25.05
C GLY A 472 55.16 -3.97 -23.87
N ALA A 473 55.44 -5.21 -24.07
CA ALA A 473 55.41 -6.28 -23.06
C ALA A 473 56.57 -6.13 -22.08
N ALA A 474 56.38 -6.72 -20.89
CA ALA A 474 57.26 -7.45 -19.98
C ALA A 474 56.73 -7.23 -18.55
N GLY A 475 56.33 -8.22 -17.76
CA GLY A 475 57.15 -9.28 -17.26
C GLY A 475 57.43 -9.07 -15.78
N ALA A 476 56.67 -9.69 -14.91
CA ALA A 476 57.04 -10.43 -13.70
C ALA A 476 55.80 -10.75 -12.88
#